data_162a0d885114ea136012d9d9006dc400
#
_entry.id   162a0d885114ea136012d9d9006dc400
#
_cell.length_a   1.000
_cell.length_b   1.000
_cell.length_c   1.000
_cell.angle_alpha   90.00
_cell.angle_beta   90.00
_cell.angle_gamma   90.00
#
_symmetry.space_group_name_H-M   'P 1'
#
loop_
_entity.id
_entity.type
_entity.pdbx_description
1 polymer ?
#
loop_
_entity_poly.entity_id
_entity_poly.type
_entity_poly.pdbx_seq_one_letter_code
_entity_poly.pdbx_strand_id
1 'polypeptide(L)'
;DRTPPADLAQLDRTEVLVAPHAAHLFEGTVLGNVADDADAARAALEVAAGRDILAAAEREVGENGAGLSGGQRQRVALARAIALDPDVLILQDPTTAVDSVTEQAIAVNVAQARAGKTTVVYSSSPAWKGVAE
;
A
#
# COMPACT_ATOMS: atom_id res chain seq x y z
N ASP A 1 33.07 -4.62 1.18
CA ASP A 1 33.23 -4.11 1.71
C ASP A 1 32.62 -3.28 2.16
N ARG A 2 32.86 -3.02 2.90
CA ARG A 2 32.17 -2.44 3.21
C ARG A 2 32.22 -1.51 3.77
N THR A 3 31.78 -1.42 4.34
CA THR A 3 31.22 -0.28 4.38
C THR A 3 31.82 0.78 5.11
N PRO A 4 32.26 1.76 4.45
CA PRO A 4 32.69 3.00 5.05
C PRO A 4 31.59 3.64 5.88
N PRO A 5 31.91 4.49 6.85
CA PRO A 5 30.90 5.19 7.63
C PRO A 5 29.90 5.99 6.81
N ALA A 6 30.31 6.46 5.62
CA ALA A 6 29.39 7.19 4.74
C ALA A 6 28.23 6.30 4.27
N ASP A 7 28.50 5.01 4.01
CA ASP A 7 27.45 4.08 3.60
C ASP A 7 26.51 3.78 4.76
N LEU A 8 27.04 3.68 5.97
CA LEU A 8 26.19 3.52 7.15
C LEU A 8 25.27 4.71 7.33
N ALA A 9 25.78 5.91 7.11
CA ALA A 9 24.95 7.11 7.20
C ALA A 9 23.84 7.11 6.16
N GLN A 10 24.13 6.61 4.95
CA GLN A 10 23.11 6.47 3.91
C GLN A 10 22.05 5.43 4.29
N LEU A 11 22.49 4.29 4.85
CA LEU A 11 21.55 3.26 5.30
C LEU A 11 20.62 3.81 6.39
N ASP A 12 21.17 4.61 7.31
CA ASP A 12 20.35 5.22 8.35
C ASP A 12 19.30 6.15 7.79
N ARG A 13 19.50 6.69 6.59
CA ARG A 13 18.56 7.57 5.92
C ARG A 13 17.60 6.83 5.01
N THR A 14 17.84 5.56 4.76
CA THR A 14 16.96 4.77 3.93
C THR A 14 15.61 4.62 4.62
N GLU A 15 14.59 5.08 3.93
CA GLU A 15 13.24 4.99 4.45
C GLU A 15 12.72 3.56 4.25
N VAL A 16 12.39 2.91 5.36
CA VAL A 16 11.82 1.57 5.36
C VAL A 16 10.45 1.64 6.01
N LEU A 17 9.43 1.19 5.31
CA LEU A 17 8.08 1.14 5.83
C LEU A 17 7.60 -0.30 5.87
N VAL A 18 7.12 -0.73 7.01
CA VAL A 18 6.44 -2.02 7.16
C VAL A 18 4.94 -1.76 7.25
N ALA A 19 4.19 -2.30 6.29
CA ALA A 19 2.74 -2.22 6.30
C ALA A 19 2.19 -3.53 6.85
N PRO A 20 1.70 -3.55 8.09
CA PRO A 20 1.22 -4.78 8.71
C PRO A 20 -0.09 -5.24 8.11
N HIS A 21 -0.39 -6.53 8.29
CA HIS A 21 -1.62 -7.15 7.78
C HIS A 21 -2.87 -6.41 8.27
N ALA A 22 -2.91 -6.05 9.54
CA ALA A 22 -4.06 -5.39 10.15
C ALA A 22 -3.77 -3.90 10.36
N ALA A 23 -3.72 -3.17 9.27
CA ALA A 23 -3.46 -1.73 9.35
C ALA A 23 -4.66 -0.99 9.91
N HIS A 24 -4.38 0.00 10.75
CA HIS A 24 -5.40 0.82 11.39
C HIS A 24 -5.81 1.98 10.48
N LEU A 25 -7.12 2.20 10.36
CA LEU A 25 -7.66 3.37 9.66
C LEU A 25 -8.23 4.33 10.69
N PHE A 26 -8.20 5.62 10.34
CA PHE A 26 -8.63 6.70 11.21
C PHE A 26 -9.97 7.25 10.74
N GLU A 27 -10.72 7.88 11.64
CA GLU A 27 -11.91 8.62 11.25
C GLU A 27 -11.55 9.73 10.28
N GLY A 28 -12.46 10.02 9.36
CA GLY A 28 -12.24 11.04 8.34
C GLY A 28 -12.63 10.51 6.97
N THR A 29 -12.17 11.17 5.93
CA THR A 29 -12.47 10.71 4.57
C THR A 29 -11.57 9.55 4.16
N VAL A 30 -12.00 8.82 3.14
CA VAL A 30 -11.16 7.77 2.55
C VAL A 30 -9.84 8.38 2.05
N LEU A 31 -9.92 9.48 1.31
CA LEU A 31 -8.71 10.13 0.80
C LEU A 31 -7.78 10.58 1.92
N GLY A 32 -8.35 11.14 3.00
CA GLY A 32 -7.55 11.57 4.14
C GLY A 32 -6.83 10.44 4.85
N ASN A 33 -7.36 9.22 4.77
CA ASN A 33 -6.68 8.04 5.28
C ASN A 33 -5.49 7.62 4.42
N VAL A 34 -5.46 8.02 3.15
CA VAL A 34 -4.39 7.63 2.23
C VAL A 34 -3.25 8.65 2.26
N ALA A 35 -3.55 9.91 2.06
CA ALA A 35 -2.55 10.97 2.03
C ALA A 35 -3.19 12.34 2.22
N ASP A 36 -2.37 13.33 2.59
CA ASP A 36 -2.85 14.70 2.72
C ASP A 36 -3.16 15.33 1.37
N ASP A 37 -2.34 15.03 0.36
CA ASP A 37 -2.57 15.51 -0.99
C ASP A 37 -3.62 14.62 -1.69
N ALA A 38 -4.74 15.21 -2.09
CA ALA A 38 -5.84 14.47 -2.71
C ALA A 38 -5.44 13.79 -4.01
N ASP A 39 -4.61 14.43 -4.83
CA ASP A 39 -4.17 13.83 -6.09
C ASP A 39 -3.28 12.62 -5.86
N ALA A 40 -2.37 12.71 -4.91
CA ALA A 40 -1.52 11.59 -4.53
C ALA A 40 -2.36 10.45 -3.94
N ALA A 41 -3.37 10.77 -3.14
CA ALA A 41 -4.26 9.78 -2.56
C ALA A 41 -5.05 9.05 -3.64
N ARG A 42 -5.57 9.76 -4.63
CA ARG A 42 -6.32 9.14 -5.73
C ARG A 42 -5.43 8.24 -6.56
N ALA A 43 -4.22 8.69 -6.89
CA ALA A 43 -3.28 7.88 -7.66
C ALA A 43 -2.92 6.60 -6.92
N ALA A 44 -2.69 6.68 -5.62
CA ALA A 44 -2.36 5.52 -4.81
C ALA A 44 -3.54 4.54 -4.72
N LEU A 45 -4.77 5.05 -4.61
CA LEU A 45 -5.96 4.19 -4.62
C LEU A 45 -6.13 3.47 -5.95
N GLU A 46 -5.77 4.10 -7.06
CA GLU A 46 -5.80 3.43 -8.36
C GLU A 46 -4.83 2.27 -8.41
N VAL A 47 -3.62 2.44 -7.85
CA VAL A 47 -2.64 1.35 -7.73
C VAL A 47 -3.24 0.19 -6.92
N ALA A 48 -3.95 0.50 -5.85
CA ALA A 48 -4.61 -0.50 -5.02
C ALA A 48 -5.92 -1.02 -5.63
N ALA A 49 -6.19 -0.74 -6.90
CA ALA A 49 -7.41 -1.14 -7.62
C ALA A 49 -8.67 -0.66 -6.92
N GLY A 50 -8.63 0.54 -6.39
CA GLY A 50 -9.69 1.09 -5.55
C GLY A 50 -10.72 1.95 -6.28
N ARG A 51 -11.07 1.63 -7.53
CA ARG A 51 -12.05 2.42 -8.29
C ARG A 51 -13.41 2.50 -7.61
N ASP A 52 -13.85 1.39 -7.03
CA ASP A 52 -15.08 1.35 -6.27
C ASP A 52 -15.01 2.22 -5.02
N ILE A 53 -13.82 2.33 -4.44
CA ILE A 53 -13.58 3.18 -3.27
C ILE A 53 -13.51 4.64 -3.71
N LEU A 54 -12.89 4.92 -4.87
CA LEU A 54 -12.81 6.28 -5.39
C LEU A 54 -14.19 6.90 -5.63
N ALA A 55 -15.18 6.10 -5.98
CA ALA A 55 -16.55 6.58 -6.15
C ALA A 55 -17.13 7.15 -4.86
N ALA A 56 -16.56 6.78 -3.72
CA ALA A 56 -16.96 7.27 -2.41
C ALA A 56 -15.79 7.90 -1.66
N ALA A 57 -14.85 8.49 -2.40
CA ALA A 57 -13.57 8.94 -1.86
C ALA A 57 -13.71 10.00 -0.77
N GLU A 58 -14.74 10.82 -0.85
CA GLU A 58 -15.00 11.87 0.14
C GLU A 58 -15.93 11.39 1.26
N ARG A 59 -16.37 10.14 1.19
CA ARG A 59 -17.22 9.58 2.21
C ARG A 59 -16.45 9.46 3.52
N GLU A 60 -17.13 9.78 4.62
CA GLU A 60 -16.56 9.61 5.94
C GLU A 60 -16.40 8.15 6.29
N VAL A 61 -15.29 7.86 6.92
CA VAL A 61 -14.97 6.54 7.43
C VAL A 61 -15.07 6.62 8.95
N GLY A 62 -15.79 5.70 9.56
CA GLY A 62 -15.90 5.65 11.00
C GLY A 62 -14.62 5.12 11.64
N GLU A 63 -14.67 4.99 12.96
CA GLU A 63 -13.55 4.49 13.75
C GLU A 63 -13.07 3.16 13.17
N ASN A 64 -11.77 3.04 12.96
CA ASN A 64 -11.08 1.85 12.45
C ASN A 64 -11.69 1.31 11.14
N GLY A 65 -12.11 2.22 10.27
CA GLY A 65 -12.60 1.81 8.96
C GLY A 65 -14.03 1.32 8.94
N ALA A 66 -14.83 1.66 9.94
CA ALA A 66 -16.25 1.29 9.97
C ALA A 66 -16.94 1.79 8.70
N GLY A 67 -17.78 0.95 8.10
CA GLY A 67 -18.46 1.27 6.86
C GLY A 67 -17.74 0.81 5.61
N LEU A 68 -16.53 0.30 5.73
CA LEU A 68 -15.79 -0.30 4.61
C LEU A 68 -15.75 -1.82 4.80
N SER A 69 -15.76 -2.54 3.67
CA SER A 69 -15.54 -4.00 3.72
C SER A 69 -14.09 -4.29 4.11
N GLY A 70 -13.80 -5.55 4.46
CA GLY A 70 -12.43 -5.96 4.77
C GLY A 70 -11.47 -5.72 3.62
N GLY A 71 -11.89 -6.05 2.38
CA GLY A 71 -11.08 -5.82 1.19
C GLY A 71 -10.89 -4.34 0.90
N GLN A 72 -11.90 -3.52 1.14
CA GLN A 72 -11.79 -2.08 0.98
C GLN A 72 -10.81 -1.50 2.00
N ARG A 73 -10.89 -1.92 3.26
CA ARG A 73 -9.95 -1.48 4.29
C ARG A 73 -8.52 -1.85 3.93
N GLN A 74 -8.30 -3.07 3.45
CA GLN A 74 -6.97 -3.50 3.03
C GLN A 74 -6.43 -2.64 1.88
N ARG A 75 -7.28 -2.33 0.91
CA ARG A 75 -6.86 -1.53 -0.24
C ARG A 75 -6.55 -0.08 0.16
N VAL A 76 -7.32 0.49 1.08
CA VAL A 76 -7.02 1.83 1.60
C VAL A 76 -5.68 1.83 2.35
N ALA A 77 -5.45 0.83 3.18
CA ALA A 77 -4.19 0.71 3.92
C ALA A 77 -3.00 0.52 2.98
N LEU A 78 -3.16 -0.30 1.93
CA LEU A 78 -2.14 -0.48 0.91
C LEU A 78 -1.87 0.83 0.17
N ALA A 79 -2.93 1.54 -0.20
CA ALA A 79 -2.78 2.83 -0.89
C ALA A 79 -2.01 3.83 -0.02
N ARG A 80 -2.24 3.85 1.28
CA ARG A 80 -1.49 4.70 2.20
C ARG A 80 0.00 4.40 2.12
N ALA A 81 0.37 3.12 2.13
CA ALA A 81 1.77 2.71 2.04
C ALA A 81 2.38 3.11 0.70
N ILE A 82 1.63 2.94 -0.38
CA ILE A 82 2.07 3.34 -1.73
C ILE A 82 2.26 4.86 -1.81
N ALA A 83 1.34 5.63 -1.23
CA ALA A 83 1.42 7.10 -1.26
C ALA A 83 2.65 7.63 -0.52
N LEU A 84 3.06 6.96 0.55
CA LEU A 84 4.28 7.32 1.28
C LEU A 84 5.53 7.07 0.46
N ASP A 85 5.46 6.16 -0.49
CA ASP A 85 6.52 5.86 -1.46
C ASP A 85 7.91 5.70 -0.83
N PRO A 86 8.07 4.81 0.16
CA PRO A 86 9.36 4.62 0.82
C PRO A 86 10.37 3.93 -0.11
N ASP A 87 11.64 4.04 0.23
CA ASP A 87 12.69 3.36 -0.53
C ASP A 87 12.54 1.84 -0.45
N VAL A 88 12.17 1.33 0.72
CA VAL A 88 11.91 -0.08 0.94
C VAL A 88 10.52 -0.24 1.56
N LEU A 89 9.68 -1.00 0.91
CA LEU A 89 8.32 -1.26 1.38
C LEU A 89 8.18 -2.75 1.68
N ILE A 90 7.75 -3.08 2.87
CA ILE A 90 7.50 -4.45 3.29
C ILE A 90 5.99 -4.61 3.53
N LEU A 91 5.36 -5.46 2.75
CA LEU A 91 3.93 -5.73 2.83
C LEU A 91 3.70 -7.11 3.45
N GLN A 92 2.82 -7.18 4.43
CA GLN A 92 2.48 -8.44 5.10
C GLN A 92 1.03 -8.79 4.79
N ASP A 93 0.84 -9.85 4.00
CA ASP A 93 -0.48 -10.36 3.60
C ASP A 93 -1.43 -9.23 3.19
N PRO A 94 -1.05 -8.41 2.20
CA PRO A 94 -1.78 -7.16 1.94
C PRO A 94 -3.13 -7.34 1.27
N THR A 95 -3.44 -8.53 0.76
CA THR A 95 -4.62 -8.74 -0.08
C THR A 95 -5.44 -9.98 0.32
N THR A 96 -5.37 -10.39 1.58
CA THR A 96 -6.07 -11.61 2.04
C THR A 96 -7.60 -11.51 1.96
N ALA A 97 -8.15 -10.30 2.03
CA ALA A 97 -9.59 -10.08 1.94
C ALA A 97 -10.04 -9.61 0.56
N VAL A 98 -9.15 -9.70 -0.44
CA VAL A 98 -9.41 -9.22 -1.80
C VAL A 98 -9.61 -10.44 -2.72
N ASP A 99 -10.56 -10.34 -3.64
CA ASP A 99 -10.81 -11.42 -4.61
C ASP A 99 -9.60 -11.59 -5.55
N SER A 100 -9.51 -12.78 -6.15
CA SER A 100 -8.31 -13.14 -6.92
C SER A 100 -8.09 -12.27 -8.15
N VAL A 101 -9.16 -11.84 -8.81
CA VAL A 101 -9.04 -10.99 -10.00
C VAL A 101 -8.50 -9.61 -9.63
N THR A 102 -9.05 -9.01 -8.59
CA THR A 102 -8.60 -7.71 -8.08
C THR A 102 -7.18 -7.81 -7.53
N GLU A 103 -6.87 -8.89 -6.81
CA GLU A 103 -5.54 -9.11 -6.28
C GLU A 103 -4.48 -9.17 -7.37
N GLN A 104 -4.79 -9.83 -8.47
CA GLN A 104 -3.88 -9.92 -9.60
C GLN A 104 -3.57 -8.52 -10.17
N ALA A 105 -4.61 -7.70 -10.32
CA ALA A 105 -4.46 -6.33 -10.79
C ALA A 105 -3.61 -5.52 -9.82
N ILE A 106 -3.84 -5.66 -8.52
CA ILE A 106 -3.06 -4.97 -7.49
C ILE A 106 -1.58 -5.34 -7.60
N ALA A 107 -1.27 -6.64 -7.72
CA ALA A 107 0.11 -7.10 -7.79
C ALA A 107 0.85 -6.48 -8.98
N VAL A 108 0.22 -6.46 -10.14
CA VAL A 108 0.80 -5.84 -11.35
C VAL A 108 0.98 -4.34 -11.13
N ASN A 109 -0.03 -3.67 -10.59
CA ASN A 109 0.01 -2.22 -10.38
C ASN A 109 1.10 -1.82 -9.39
N VAL A 110 1.25 -2.57 -8.31
CA VAL A 110 2.29 -2.30 -7.31
C VAL A 110 3.68 -2.50 -7.92
N ALA A 111 3.87 -3.57 -8.68
CA ALA A 111 5.16 -3.80 -9.34
C ALA A 111 5.52 -2.64 -10.25
N GLN A 112 4.57 -2.12 -11.00
CA GLN A 112 4.80 -0.98 -11.90
C GLN A 112 5.05 0.32 -11.14
N ALA A 113 4.23 0.59 -10.14
CA ALA A 113 4.35 1.83 -9.36
C ALA A 113 5.63 1.89 -8.55
N ARG A 114 6.14 0.74 -8.16
CA ARG A 114 7.34 0.63 -7.33
C ARG A 114 8.60 0.29 -8.13
N ALA A 115 8.54 0.39 -9.46
CA ALA A 115 9.70 0.11 -10.31
C ALA A 115 10.88 0.99 -9.90
N GLY A 116 12.04 0.38 -9.75
CA GLY A 116 13.25 1.08 -9.30
C GLY A 116 13.41 1.16 -7.80
N LYS A 117 12.41 0.73 -7.04
CA LYS A 117 12.48 0.67 -5.57
C LYS A 117 12.30 -0.77 -5.10
N THR A 118 12.57 -1.00 -3.83
CA THR A 118 12.49 -2.35 -3.26
C THR A 118 11.14 -2.57 -2.60
N THR A 119 10.47 -3.63 -2.99
CA THR A 119 9.23 -4.05 -2.35
C THR A 119 9.33 -5.52 -1.98
N VAL A 120 9.12 -5.83 -0.71
CA VAL A 120 9.12 -7.19 -0.20
C VAL A 120 7.70 -7.54 0.21
N VAL A 121 7.18 -8.65 -0.29
CA VAL A 121 5.82 -9.08 0.01
C VAL A 121 5.85 -10.45 0.67
N TYR A 122 5.32 -10.53 1.88
CA TYR A 122 5.06 -11.78 2.56
C TYR A 122 3.63 -12.18 2.28
N SER A 123 3.44 -13.17 1.42
CA SER A 123 2.11 -13.62 1.03
C SER A 123 2.17 -15.06 0.52
N SER A 124 1.12 -15.82 0.77
CA SER A 124 0.97 -17.14 0.17
C SER A 124 0.22 -17.09 -1.16
N SER A 125 -0.22 -15.90 -1.58
CA SER A 125 -1.02 -15.78 -2.80
C SER A 125 -0.18 -15.89 -4.07
N PRO A 126 -0.62 -16.68 -5.07
CA PRO A 126 0.10 -16.79 -6.34
C PRO A 126 0.17 -15.48 -7.14
N ALA A 127 -0.75 -14.55 -6.91
CA ALA A 127 -0.76 -13.27 -7.62
C ALA A 127 0.55 -12.51 -7.42
N TRP A 128 1.09 -12.51 -6.21
CA TRP A 128 2.34 -11.81 -5.92
C TRP A 128 3.55 -12.53 -6.50
N LYS A 129 3.50 -13.86 -6.57
CA LYS A 129 4.59 -14.63 -7.19
C LYS A 129 4.70 -14.31 -8.67
N GLY A 130 3.61 -14.03 -9.34
CA GLY A 130 3.58 -13.75 -10.77
C GLY A 130 4.31 -12.47 -11.15
N VAL A 131 4.53 -11.55 -10.23
CA VAL A 131 5.22 -10.28 -10.47
C VAL A 131 6.57 -10.19 -9.78
N ALA A 132 6.95 -11.20 -9.00
CA ALA A 132 8.24 -11.23 -8.30
C ALA A 132 9.39 -11.43 -9.29
N GLU A 133 10.51 -10.84 -8.97
CA GLU A 133 11.74 -11.01 -9.74
C GLU A 133 12.60 -12.10 -9.17
#